data_f5128c8a8a88f7a6715fb8c263ed79cb
#
_entry.id   f5128c8a8a88f7a6715fb8c263ed79cb
#
_cell.length_a   1.000
_cell.length_b   1.000
_cell.length_c   1.000
_cell.angle_alpha   90.00
_cell.angle_beta   90.00
_cell.angle_gamma   90.00
#
_symmetry.space_group_name_H-M   'P 1'
#
loop_
_entity.id
_entity.type
_entity.pdbx_description
1 polymer ?
#
loop_
_entity_poly.entity_id
_entity_poly.type
_entity_poly.pdbx_seq_one_letter_code
_entity_poly.pdbx_strand_id
1 'polypeptide(L)'
;MCSALKVLSWCGAMAGLIAGGLVAPTSSARAGGVLKVAMTAGDLPVTTGNPDQGFEGFRFVGWNLYDALINWDLSKSDTASDIKPGLATEWHIDPANHKRWIFTLRQGVKWHDGCDFTADDVVWNFQRISDQKAPQFFTQQFALSRAYLTNFESIEKIDDHSVAITTKFVESLFPYDMSYVLMISRCRAQALNYDWTAYANQPSGTGPYRFASMTAHERMELVPNKDYWDKARVPKQDRLVLLPMPEAATRTAALLSDQVNFIEAPAPDAIPVLKRANMQIVSNVYPHNWPYILNFTRGPFTDLRVRQAANYAINRDDVVDLVGGMATPEYAEVPPSLPYYGHPVIYKFDKAKARALLKDANCLPCKVTLAISTSGSGQMQSLPMNELVKQQLEDAGFEVTLNVMDWNALLDVSRSGVPKYPNIDGMNASRGLLDPVSAIIKPVATAYWSPAGSNWGHFGTPEADGLVKQIFEEFEPEKRLALLTRLHEYESEQALMIFVVHDLNPRALSPKVHGFVQAQNWFQDLTPITIDP
;
A
#
# COMPACT_ATOMS: atom_id res chain seq x y z
N MET A 1 60.18 -76.52 -16.11
CA MET A 1 61.55 -76.63 -15.62
C MET A 1 61.89 -75.42 -14.82
N CYS A 2 62.27 -75.64 -13.58
CA CYS A 2 63.12 -74.91 -12.66
C CYS A 2 62.72 -73.47 -12.35
N SER A 3 62.35 -73.23 -11.18
CA SER A 3 63.01 -73.12 -9.82
C SER A 3 63.38 -71.68 -9.51
N ALA A 4 62.80 -71.15 -8.53
CA ALA A 4 63.13 -71.05 -7.08
C ALA A 4 64.04 -69.83 -6.79
N LEU A 5 64.02 -69.09 -5.83
CA LEU A 5 63.88 -69.09 -4.39
C LEU A 5 64.09 -67.67 -3.84
N LYS A 6 63.31 -67.29 -2.85
CA LYS A 6 63.58 -66.57 -1.57
C LYS A 6 64.57 -65.37 -1.52
N VAL A 7 64.23 -64.29 -0.82
CA VAL A 7 64.59 -64.01 0.60
C VAL A 7 63.87 -62.79 1.15
N LEU A 8 63.49 -62.81 2.43
CA LEU A 8 62.88 -61.75 3.30
C LEU A 8 63.81 -60.56 3.49
N SER A 9 63.20 -59.35 3.67
CA SER A 9 63.69 -58.44 4.68
C SER A 9 62.56 -57.48 5.13
N TRP A 10 62.41 -57.34 6.41
CA TRP A 10 61.52 -56.39 7.12
C TRP A 10 62.00 -54.95 7.00
N CYS A 11 61.07 -54.03 6.88
CA CYS A 11 61.17 -52.70 7.55
C CYS A 11 59.79 -52.00 7.56
N GLY A 12 59.37 -51.56 8.70
CA GLY A 12 58.08 -50.94 8.91
C GLY A 12 57.94 -49.54 8.32
N ALA A 13 56.76 -49.19 7.98
CA ALA A 13 56.40 -47.80 7.65
C ALA A 13 55.01 -47.47 8.19
N MET A 14 54.97 -46.39 8.94
CA MET A 14 53.77 -45.79 9.53
C MET A 14 52.71 -45.47 8.49
N ALA A 15 51.49 -45.87 8.78
CA ALA A 15 50.30 -45.42 8.06
C ALA A 15 49.89 -44.00 8.52
N GLY A 16 50.18 -43.02 7.69
CA GLY A 16 49.63 -41.68 7.83
C GLY A 16 48.21 -41.64 7.23
N LEU A 17 47.18 -41.55 8.08
CA LEU A 17 45.80 -41.25 7.66
C LEU A 17 45.73 -39.77 7.23
N ILE A 18 45.71 -39.53 5.92
CA ILE A 18 45.30 -38.24 5.34
C ILE A 18 43.76 -38.28 5.28
N ALA A 19 43.12 -37.67 6.26
CA ALA A 19 41.71 -37.34 6.19
C ALA A 19 41.53 -36.22 5.13
N GLY A 20 41.26 -36.61 3.91
CA GLY A 20 40.82 -35.73 2.84
C GLY A 20 39.42 -35.25 3.18
N GLY A 21 39.31 -34.06 3.83
CA GLY A 21 38.05 -33.36 3.98
C GLY A 21 37.50 -33.00 2.58
N LEU A 22 36.45 -33.68 2.16
CA LEU A 22 35.60 -33.23 1.06
C LEU A 22 34.97 -31.90 1.51
N VAL A 23 35.61 -30.79 1.14
CA VAL A 23 34.96 -29.46 1.13
C VAL A 23 33.96 -29.53 -0.03
N ALA A 24 32.71 -29.84 0.29
CA ALA A 24 31.62 -29.62 -0.65
C ALA A 24 31.68 -28.14 -1.06
N PRO A 25 31.68 -27.83 -2.35
CA PRO A 25 31.57 -26.42 -2.74
C PRO A 25 30.26 -25.92 -2.19
N THR A 26 30.31 -25.01 -1.22
CA THR A 26 29.18 -24.17 -0.90
C THR A 26 28.88 -23.40 -2.17
N SER A 27 27.86 -23.84 -2.91
CA SER A 27 27.35 -23.07 -4.03
C SER A 27 26.91 -21.74 -3.42
N SER A 28 27.75 -20.72 -3.52
CA SER A 28 27.33 -19.34 -3.30
C SER A 28 26.16 -19.15 -4.26
N ALA A 29 24.95 -19.02 -3.71
CA ALA A 29 23.79 -18.65 -4.49
C ALA A 29 24.22 -17.46 -5.32
N ARG A 30 24.26 -17.61 -6.64
CA ARG A 30 24.65 -16.57 -7.57
C ARG A 30 23.53 -15.55 -7.49
N ALA A 31 23.72 -14.53 -6.65
CA ALA A 31 22.87 -13.35 -6.66
C ALA A 31 22.93 -12.80 -8.10
N GLY A 32 21.78 -12.57 -8.70
CA GLY A 32 21.70 -12.16 -10.09
C GLY A 32 20.33 -12.51 -10.69
N GLY A 33 20.24 -12.39 -11.99
CA GLY A 33 19.01 -12.62 -12.75
C GLY A 33 18.15 -11.37 -12.90
N VAL A 34 17.10 -11.49 -13.72
CA VAL A 34 16.20 -10.39 -14.05
C VAL A 34 14.84 -10.64 -13.42
N LEU A 35 14.45 -9.79 -12.46
CA LEU A 35 13.09 -9.80 -11.95
C LEU A 35 12.18 -9.01 -12.91
N LYS A 36 11.24 -9.71 -13.54
CA LYS A 36 10.24 -9.11 -14.45
C LYS A 36 8.88 -9.14 -13.79
N VAL A 37 8.36 -7.95 -13.47
CA VAL A 37 7.08 -7.78 -12.78
C VAL A 37 6.02 -7.29 -13.74
N ALA A 38 4.94 -8.04 -13.93
CA ALA A 38 3.75 -7.55 -14.62
C ALA A 38 2.87 -6.80 -13.61
N MET A 39 2.80 -5.49 -13.78
CA MET A 39 2.07 -4.58 -12.91
C MET A 39 0.57 -4.55 -13.24
N THR A 40 -0.25 -4.27 -12.23
CA THR A 40 -1.67 -3.94 -12.40
C THR A 40 -1.90 -2.51 -12.90
N ALA A 41 -0.91 -1.64 -12.75
CA ALA A 41 -0.96 -0.27 -13.25
C ALA A 41 -1.23 -0.21 -14.76
N GLY A 42 -2.07 0.72 -15.18
CA GLY A 42 -2.44 0.90 -16.59
C GLY A 42 -1.32 1.48 -17.46
N ASP A 43 -0.32 2.10 -16.85
CA ASP A 43 0.87 2.66 -17.49
C ASP A 43 2.04 2.69 -16.51
N LEU A 44 3.22 3.07 -17.01
CA LEU A 44 4.40 3.32 -16.20
C LEU A 44 4.20 4.55 -15.32
N PRO A 45 4.36 4.44 -13.98
CA PRO A 45 4.24 5.57 -13.09
C PRO A 45 5.32 6.64 -13.35
N VAL A 46 4.97 7.91 -13.13
CA VAL A 46 5.91 9.03 -13.29
C VAL A 46 7.09 8.93 -12.31
N THR A 47 8.24 9.44 -12.73
CA THR A 47 9.52 9.32 -12.04
C THR A 47 10.04 10.66 -11.49
N THR A 48 9.14 11.61 -11.23
CA THR A 48 9.51 12.96 -10.78
C THR A 48 9.32 13.19 -9.28
N GLY A 49 9.31 12.13 -8.49
CA GLY A 49 9.06 12.14 -7.04
C GLY A 49 7.87 11.27 -6.68
N ASN A 50 6.84 11.84 -6.06
CA ASN A 50 5.60 11.10 -5.80
C ASN A 50 4.99 10.64 -7.12
N PRO A 51 4.76 9.33 -7.29
CA PRO A 51 4.25 8.79 -8.53
C PRO A 51 2.75 9.02 -8.68
N ASP A 52 2.26 9.02 -9.90
CA ASP A 52 0.86 8.84 -10.23
C ASP A 52 0.45 7.34 -10.11
N GLN A 53 -0.71 6.95 -10.61
CA GLN A 53 -1.28 5.60 -10.48
C GLN A 53 -1.61 5.21 -9.02
N GLY A 54 -1.69 6.19 -8.10
CA GLY A 54 -2.00 5.94 -6.70
C GLY A 54 -0.96 5.07 -5.99
N PHE A 55 -1.41 4.15 -5.14
CA PHE A 55 -0.51 3.25 -4.42
C PHE A 55 0.25 2.27 -5.32
N GLU A 56 -0.27 1.96 -6.51
CA GLU A 56 0.46 1.18 -7.52
C GLU A 56 1.76 1.88 -7.93
N GLY A 57 1.70 3.18 -8.16
CA GLY A 57 2.89 3.98 -8.46
C GLY A 57 3.92 3.95 -7.34
N PHE A 58 3.48 4.09 -6.10
CA PHE A 58 4.37 3.97 -4.93
C PHE A 58 5.00 2.59 -4.85
N ARG A 59 4.22 1.52 -5.04
CA ARG A 59 4.67 0.12 -4.99
C ARG A 59 5.77 -0.18 -6.00
N PHE A 60 5.58 0.26 -7.24
CA PHE A 60 6.45 -0.14 -8.35
C PHE A 60 7.60 0.84 -8.63
N VAL A 61 7.37 2.14 -8.53
CA VAL A 61 8.38 3.15 -8.85
C VAL A 61 8.83 3.90 -7.60
N GLY A 62 7.90 4.35 -6.79
CA GLY A 62 8.19 5.22 -5.65
C GLY A 62 9.25 4.63 -4.72
N TRP A 63 8.95 3.52 -4.06
CA TRP A 63 9.81 2.87 -3.07
C TRP A 63 11.04 2.16 -3.65
N ASN A 64 11.13 2.05 -4.97
CA ASN A 64 12.30 1.49 -5.64
C ASN A 64 13.33 2.57 -5.99
N LEU A 65 12.88 3.75 -6.43
CA LEU A 65 13.77 4.86 -6.82
C LEU A 65 14.07 5.83 -5.68
N TYR A 66 13.18 5.95 -4.71
CA TYR A 66 13.20 7.03 -3.71
C TYR A 66 13.08 6.48 -2.30
N ASP A 67 13.50 7.29 -1.34
CA ASP A 67 13.15 7.18 0.07
C ASP A 67 12.35 8.40 0.52
N ALA A 68 11.62 8.25 1.61
CA ALA A 68 11.01 9.32 2.38
C ALA A 68 11.81 9.58 3.68
N LEU A 69 11.41 10.57 4.46
CA LEU A 69 11.98 10.76 5.81
C LEU A 69 11.74 9.52 6.67
N ILE A 70 10.57 8.92 6.51
CA ILE A 70 10.11 7.73 7.22
C ILE A 70 9.74 6.68 6.18
N ASN A 71 10.13 5.43 6.40
CA ASN A 71 9.81 4.30 5.52
C ASN A 71 8.88 3.31 6.23
N TRP A 72 8.34 2.34 5.48
CA TRP A 72 7.58 1.22 6.01
C TRP A 72 8.48 0.02 6.31
N ASP A 73 8.24 -0.69 7.41
CA ASP A 73 8.87 -1.99 7.64
C ASP A 73 8.10 -3.08 6.90
N LEU A 74 8.65 -3.51 5.78
CA LEU A 74 8.08 -4.53 4.89
C LEU A 74 8.82 -5.88 5.01
N SER A 75 9.61 -6.06 6.06
CA SER A 75 10.47 -7.23 6.24
C SER A 75 9.75 -8.44 6.84
N LYS A 76 8.53 -8.26 7.36
CA LYS A 76 7.77 -9.30 8.09
C LYS A 76 6.43 -9.57 7.42
N SER A 77 6.00 -10.83 7.46
CA SER A 77 4.69 -11.27 6.95
C SER A 77 3.69 -11.67 8.05
N ASP A 78 4.15 -11.81 9.29
CA ASP A 78 3.38 -12.33 10.43
C ASP A 78 2.82 -11.24 11.35
N THR A 79 3.18 -10.00 11.10
CA THR A 79 2.71 -8.83 11.86
C THR A 79 2.30 -7.71 10.93
N ALA A 80 1.37 -6.85 11.37
CA ALA A 80 1.04 -5.63 10.66
C ALA A 80 2.29 -4.75 10.49
N SER A 81 2.46 -4.18 9.31
CA SER A 81 3.58 -3.28 9.02
C SER A 81 3.40 -1.96 9.76
N ASP A 82 4.50 -1.42 10.24
CA ASP A 82 4.55 -0.09 10.85
C ASP A 82 5.67 0.75 10.21
N ILE A 83 5.71 2.03 10.53
CA ILE A 83 6.73 2.95 10.05
C ILE A 83 8.07 2.70 10.76
N LYS A 84 9.16 2.95 10.04
CA LYS A 84 10.54 2.85 10.53
C LYS A 84 11.40 3.99 10.00
N PRO A 85 12.59 4.22 10.59
CA PRO A 85 13.55 5.19 10.06
C PRO A 85 13.86 5.01 8.57
N GLY A 86 13.77 6.12 7.82
CA GLY A 86 14.18 6.26 6.42
C GLY A 86 15.36 7.21 6.30
N LEU A 87 15.18 8.33 5.58
CA LEU A 87 16.18 9.40 5.53
C LEU A 87 16.28 10.18 6.84
N ALA A 88 15.26 10.12 7.71
CA ALA A 88 15.39 10.49 9.12
C ALA A 88 15.71 9.24 9.94
N THR A 89 16.65 9.37 10.90
CA THR A 89 17.01 8.31 11.86
C THR A 89 16.14 8.35 13.09
N GLU A 90 15.64 9.54 13.46
CA GLU A 90 14.81 9.80 14.62
C GLU A 90 13.86 10.96 14.34
N TRP A 91 12.74 10.97 15.03
CA TRP A 91 11.81 12.10 15.06
C TRP A 91 11.14 12.21 16.42
N HIS A 92 10.86 13.42 16.82
CA HIS A 92 10.15 13.72 18.06
C HIS A 92 9.41 15.03 17.97
N ILE A 93 8.42 15.19 18.82
CA ILE A 93 7.70 16.45 18.98
C ILE A 93 8.51 17.42 19.83
N ASP A 94 8.51 18.70 19.45
CA ASP A 94 9.09 19.76 20.27
C ASP A 94 8.27 19.93 21.56
N PRO A 95 8.85 19.72 22.77
CA PRO A 95 8.10 19.86 24.03
C PRO A 95 7.52 21.26 24.26
N ALA A 96 8.11 22.28 23.64
CA ALA A 96 7.63 23.67 23.76
C ALA A 96 6.52 23.99 22.76
N ASN A 97 6.39 23.21 21.69
CA ASN A 97 5.39 23.41 20.64
C ASN A 97 4.95 22.09 20.02
N HIS A 98 3.85 21.52 20.48
CA HIS A 98 3.31 20.25 20.02
C HIS A 98 2.80 20.23 18.55
N LYS A 99 2.98 21.32 17.83
CA LYS A 99 2.81 21.38 16.37
C LYS A 99 4.12 21.25 15.61
N ARG A 100 5.26 21.25 16.29
CA ARG A 100 6.59 21.29 15.69
C ARG A 100 7.28 19.95 15.86
N TRP A 101 7.46 19.23 14.76
CA TRP A 101 8.16 17.96 14.69
C TRP A 101 9.62 18.16 14.27
N ILE A 102 10.56 17.58 15.00
CA ILE A 102 11.99 17.62 14.70
C ILE A 102 12.41 16.28 14.14
N PHE A 103 13.08 16.29 12.99
CA PHE A 103 13.61 15.11 12.32
C PHE A 103 15.14 15.20 12.26
N THR A 104 15.83 14.20 12.84
CA THR A 104 17.28 14.02 12.72
C THR A 104 17.56 13.23 11.44
N LEU A 105 18.36 13.80 10.53
CA LEU A 105 18.61 13.23 9.22
C LEU A 105 19.78 12.25 9.23
N ARG A 106 19.69 11.22 8.40
CA ARG A 106 20.73 10.24 8.18
C ARG A 106 21.93 10.88 7.48
N GLN A 107 23.12 10.66 8.01
CA GLN A 107 24.37 11.17 7.45
C GLN A 107 24.98 10.19 6.42
N GLY A 108 25.75 10.72 5.47
CA GLY A 108 26.49 9.94 4.48
C GLY A 108 25.62 9.33 3.38
N VAL A 109 24.35 9.71 3.27
CA VAL A 109 23.48 9.29 2.17
C VAL A 109 23.87 10.04 0.90
N LYS A 110 23.97 9.32 -0.21
CA LYS A 110 24.21 9.88 -1.55
C LYS A 110 22.97 9.74 -2.42
N TRP A 111 22.68 10.77 -3.19
CA TRP A 111 21.76 10.69 -4.30
C TRP A 111 22.32 9.79 -5.41
N HIS A 112 21.47 9.25 -6.27
CA HIS A 112 21.90 8.43 -7.41
C HIS A 112 22.87 9.15 -8.36
N ASP A 113 22.84 10.48 -8.40
CA ASP A 113 23.77 11.32 -9.17
C ASP A 113 25.10 11.59 -8.46
N GLY A 114 25.28 11.12 -7.23
CA GLY A 114 26.50 11.21 -6.44
C GLY A 114 26.57 12.40 -5.48
N CYS A 115 25.64 13.36 -5.57
CA CYS A 115 25.57 14.47 -4.61
C CYS A 115 25.21 13.98 -3.20
N ASP A 116 25.60 14.74 -2.17
CA ASP A 116 25.25 14.45 -0.78
C ASP A 116 23.80 14.86 -0.48
N PHE A 117 23.12 14.05 0.33
CA PHE A 117 21.82 14.37 0.91
C PHE A 117 22.01 15.22 2.18
N THR A 118 21.29 16.33 2.29
CA THR A 118 21.38 17.28 3.39
C THR A 118 20.00 17.83 3.79
N ALA A 119 19.96 18.59 4.90
CA ALA A 119 18.75 19.28 5.33
C ALA A 119 18.22 20.29 4.29
N ASP A 120 19.12 20.91 3.51
CA ASP A 120 18.71 21.81 2.42
C ASP A 120 17.92 21.08 1.34
N ASP A 121 18.22 19.80 1.08
CA ASP A 121 17.47 18.99 0.11
C ASP A 121 16.06 18.69 0.62
N VAL A 122 15.90 18.44 1.92
CA VAL A 122 14.57 18.21 2.53
C VAL A 122 13.73 19.47 2.42
N VAL A 123 14.24 20.62 2.85
CA VAL A 123 13.54 21.92 2.76
C VAL A 123 13.15 22.21 1.31
N TRP A 124 14.09 22.03 0.38
CA TRP A 124 13.84 22.23 -1.05
C TRP A 124 12.74 21.31 -1.61
N ASN A 125 12.72 20.03 -1.21
CA ASN A 125 11.69 19.09 -1.65
C ASN A 125 10.30 19.50 -1.16
N PHE A 126 10.16 19.95 0.08
CA PHE A 126 8.88 20.46 0.58
C PHE A 126 8.45 21.73 -0.15
N GLN A 127 9.36 22.69 -0.38
CA GLN A 127 9.05 23.90 -1.15
C GLN A 127 8.59 23.56 -2.57
N ARG A 128 9.19 22.57 -3.22
CA ARG A 128 8.82 22.10 -4.56
C ARG A 128 7.36 21.65 -4.66
N ILE A 129 6.80 21.12 -3.57
CA ILE A 129 5.46 20.53 -3.53
C ILE A 129 4.45 21.34 -2.70
N SER A 130 4.84 22.48 -2.12
CA SER A 130 3.95 23.27 -1.26
C SER A 130 4.00 24.77 -1.54
N ASP A 131 5.13 25.33 -1.96
CA ASP A 131 5.30 26.76 -2.17
C ASP A 131 5.19 27.15 -3.65
N GLN A 132 4.03 27.66 -4.06
CA GLN A 132 3.77 28.09 -5.44
C GLN A 132 4.67 29.25 -5.92
N LYS A 133 5.39 29.92 -5.02
CA LYS A 133 6.32 31.00 -5.36
C LYS A 133 7.75 30.52 -5.52
N ALA A 134 8.06 29.29 -5.10
CA ALA A 134 9.38 28.71 -5.22
C ALA A 134 9.71 28.42 -6.69
N PRO A 135 10.93 28.74 -7.18
CA PRO A 135 11.30 28.53 -8.59
C PRO A 135 11.24 27.06 -9.02
N GLN A 136 11.39 26.15 -8.07
CA GLN A 136 11.28 24.70 -8.27
C GLN A 136 9.87 24.15 -8.12
N PHE A 137 8.85 24.98 -7.86
CA PHE A 137 7.48 24.50 -7.68
C PHE A 137 7.01 23.69 -8.88
N PHE A 138 6.43 22.53 -8.62
CA PHE A 138 5.96 21.62 -9.65
C PHE A 138 4.49 21.26 -9.42
N THR A 139 3.60 21.83 -10.22
CA THR A 139 2.14 21.71 -10.09
C THR A 139 1.67 20.25 -10.06
N GLN A 140 2.22 19.38 -10.91
CA GLN A 140 1.86 17.97 -10.91
C GLN A 140 2.21 17.30 -9.58
N GLN A 141 3.40 17.57 -9.05
CA GLN A 141 3.85 17.00 -7.78
C GLN A 141 3.08 17.58 -6.59
N PHE A 142 2.72 18.85 -6.62
CA PHE A 142 1.78 19.41 -5.64
C PHE A 142 0.46 18.65 -5.65
N ALA A 143 -0.13 18.39 -6.84
CA ALA A 143 -1.38 17.67 -6.95
C ALA A 143 -1.31 16.23 -6.41
N LEU A 144 -0.18 15.54 -6.64
CA LEU A 144 0.05 14.17 -6.17
C LEU A 144 0.34 14.09 -4.66
N SER A 145 0.95 15.14 -4.08
CA SER A 145 1.42 15.15 -2.70
C SER A 145 0.44 15.80 -1.72
N ARG A 146 -0.49 16.64 -2.18
CA ARG A 146 -1.34 17.49 -1.32
C ARG A 146 -2.12 16.74 -0.25
N ALA A 147 -2.50 15.49 -0.53
CA ALA A 147 -3.25 14.66 0.42
C ALA A 147 -2.45 14.34 1.69
N TYR A 148 -1.12 14.31 1.59
CA TYR A 148 -0.17 14.06 2.67
C TYR A 148 0.35 15.35 3.32
N LEU A 149 -0.02 16.51 2.76
CA LEU A 149 0.38 17.83 3.24
C LEU A 149 -0.81 18.62 3.84
N THR A 150 -1.93 17.97 4.10
CA THR A 150 -3.16 18.62 4.60
C THR A 150 -2.89 19.40 5.88
N ASN A 151 -2.14 18.82 6.80
CA ASN A 151 -1.75 19.44 8.07
C ASN A 151 -0.38 20.15 8.03
N PHE A 152 0.34 20.10 6.93
CA PHE A 152 1.63 20.80 6.77
C PHE A 152 1.43 22.32 6.75
N GLU A 153 2.19 23.04 7.58
CA GLU A 153 2.22 24.51 7.61
C GLU A 153 3.56 25.05 7.07
N SER A 154 4.67 24.61 7.63
CA SER A 154 6.00 25.09 7.24
C SER A 154 7.09 24.07 7.54
N ILE A 155 8.25 24.27 6.91
CA ILE A 155 9.49 23.53 7.17
C ILE A 155 10.64 24.50 7.30
N GLU A 156 11.56 24.22 8.24
CA GLU A 156 12.79 24.98 8.42
C GLU A 156 13.99 24.06 8.66
N LYS A 157 15.13 24.50 8.21
CA LYS A 157 16.41 23.87 8.53
C LYS A 157 16.83 24.32 9.92
N ILE A 158 17.15 23.37 10.81
CA ILE A 158 17.74 23.65 12.12
C ILE A 158 19.27 23.72 11.96
N ASP A 159 19.84 22.67 11.36
CA ASP A 159 21.25 22.57 11.01
C ASP A 159 21.41 21.66 9.76
N ASP A 160 22.65 21.24 9.41
CA ASP A 160 22.89 20.42 8.21
C ASP A 160 22.29 19.00 8.30
N HIS A 161 21.92 18.55 9.51
CA HIS A 161 21.46 17.20 9.80
C HIS A 161 20.12 17.15 10.52
N SER A 162 19.42 18.28 10.62
CA SER A 162 18.11 18.33 11.23
C SER A 162 17.19 19.37 10.60
N VAL A 163 15.92 19.02 10.53
CA VAL A 163 14.85 19.90 10.06
C VAL A 163 13.69 19.89 11.06
N ALA A 164 12.95 20.99 11.10
CA ALA A 164 11.68 21.04 11.82
C ALA A 164 10.54 21.25 10.83
N ILE A 165 9.47 20.47 11.01
CA ILE A 165 8.21 20.61 10.28
C ILE A 165 7.15 21.08 11.28
N THR A 166 6.49 22.19 10.97
CA THR A 166 5.39 22.73 11.76
C THR A 166 4.07 22.35 11.09
N THR A 167 3.13 21.87 11.89
CA THR A 167 1.78 21.50 11.48
C THR A 167 0.77 22.58 11.85
N LYS A 168 -0.34 22.66 11.10
CA LYS A 168 -1.44 23.63 11.38
C LYS A 168 -2.13 23.36 12.72
N PHE A 169 -2.29 22.08 13.06
CA PHE A 169 -2.84 21.61 14.33
C PHE A 169 -2.00 20.46 14.89
N VAL A 170 -2.15 20.19 16.18
CA VAL A 170 -1.44 19.09 16.86
C VAL A 170 -1.88 17.76 16.25
N GLU A 171 -0.91 16.90 15.90
CA GLU A 171 -1.16 15.58 15.32
C GLU A 171 -0.06 14.60 15.68
N SER A 172 -0.32 13.73 16.63
CA SER A 172 0.63 12.70 17.09
C SER A 172 0.92 11.61 16.04
N LEU A 173 0.10 11.52 14.99
CA LEU A 173 0.23 10.58 13.87
C LEU A 173 0.87 11.19 12.61
N PHE A 174 1.24 12.48 12.66
CA PHE A 174 1.88 13.18 11.53
C PHE A 174 3.08 12.44 10.91
N PRO A 175 3.90 11.69 11.65
CA PRO A 175 4.99 10.90 11.06
C PRO A 175 4.54 9.91 9.97
N TYR A 176 3.32 9.38 10.01
CA TYR A 176 2.82 8.52 8.95
C TYR A 176 2.70 9.25 7.60
N ASP A 177 2.24 10.50 7.57
CA ASP A 177 2.17 11.30 6.34
C ASP A 177 3.56 11.51 5.72
N MET A 178 4.61 11.58 6.55
CA MET A 178 6.00 11.74 6.08
C MET A 178 6.55 10.51 5.37
N SER A 179 5.89 9.36 5.49
CA SER A 179 6.25 8.18 4.71
C SER A 179 5.81 8.26 3.25
N TYR A 180 4.90 9.15 2.92
CA TYR A 180 4.38 9.34 1.55
C TYR A 180 5.00 10.53 0.81
N VAL A 181 5.94 11.25 1.42
CA VAL A 181 6.63 12.38 0.77
C VAL A 181 8.01 11.92 0.30
N LEU A 182 8.07 11.49 -0.96
CA LEU A 182 9.29 10.96 -1.56
C LEU A 182 10.26 12.08 -1.95
N MET A 183 11.53 11.91 -1.59
CA MET A 183 12.60 12.89 -1.81
C MET A 183 13.30 12.66 -3.14
N ILE A 184 13.53 13.74 -3.91
CA ILE A 184 14.29 13.74 -5.16
C ILE A 184 15.53 14.61 -5.04
N SER A 185 16.54 14.35 -5.89
CA SER A 185 17.78 15.11 -5.91
C SER A 185 17.58 16.55 -6.39
N ARG A 186 17.87 17.50 -5.49
CA ARG A 186 17.96 18.92 -5.81
C ARG A 186 19.07 19.18 -6.84
N CYS A 187 20.21 18.54 -6.66
CA CYS A 187 21.39 18.65 -7.53
C CYS A 187 21.02 18.29 -8.98
N ARG A 188 20.33 17.17 -9.20
CA ARG A 188 19.85 16.76 -10.53
C ARG A 188 18.85 17.75 -11.10
N ALA A 189 17.87 18.20 -10.31
CA ALA A 189 16.86 19.14 -10.77
C ALA A 189 17.48 20.48 -11.18
N GLN A 190 18.44 20.98 -10.42
CA GLN A 190 19.19 22.20 -10.72
C GLN A 190 20.06 22.05 -11.99
N ALA A 191 20.75 20.92 -12.15
CA ALA A 191 21.57 20.64 -13.34
C ALA A 191 20.71 20.59 -14.62
N LEU A 192 19.43 20.25 -14.51
CA LEU A 192 18.45 20.25 -15.60
C LEU A 192 17.63 21.55 -15.68
N ASN A 193 18.00 22.60 -14.94
CA ASN A 193 17.26 23.88 -14.88
C ASN A 193 15.76 23.71 -14.63
N TYR A 194 15.38 22.74 -13.80
CA TYR A 194 14.00 22.38 -13.47
C TYR A 194 13.15 21.93 -14.66
N ASP A 195 13.78 21.44 -15.74
CA ASP A 195 13.06 20.73 -16.81
C ASP A 195 12.59 19.37 -16.29
N TRP A 196 11.33 19.31 -15.87
CA TRP A 196 10.74 18.12 -15.29
C TRP A 196 10.55 16.98 -16.31
N THR A 197 10.46 17.29 -17.61
CA THR A 197 10.44 16.27 -18.67
C THR A 197 11.80 15.62 -18.83
N ALA A 198 12.86 16.41 -18.82
CA ALA A 198 14.23 15.90 -18.81
C ALA A 198 14.53 15.13 -17.52
N TYR A 199 14.03 15.61 -16.37
CA TYR A 199 14.16 14.93 -15.08
C TYR A 199 13.49 13.55 -15.09
N ALA A 200 12.29 13.43 -15.66
CA ALA A 200 11.56 12.16 -15.73
C ALA A 200 12.34 11.05 -16.46
N ASN A 201 13.22 11.43 -17.39
CA ASN A 201 14.08 10.52 -18.15
C ASN A 201 15.46 10.28 -17.48
N GLN A 202 15.79 11.03 -16.44
CA GLN A 202 17.05 10.94 -15.70
C GLN A 202 16.81 11.10 -14.18
N PRO A 203 15.84 10.39 -13.60
CA PRO A 203 15.49 10.59 -12.20
C PRO A 203 16.65 10.22 -11.27
N SER A 204 16.75 10.96 -10.17
CA SER A 204 17.73 10.71 -9.12
C SER A 204 17.05 10.75 -7.75
N GLY A 205 17.02 9.60 -7.09
CA GLY A 205 16.58 9.41 -5.72
C GLY A 205 17.72 8.92 -4.84
N THR A 206 17.35 8.41 -3.67
CA THR A 206 18.27 7.74 -2.74
C THR A 206 17.96 6.24 -2.63
N GLY A 207 16.93 5.76 -3.30
CA GLY A 207 16.36 4.42 -3.15
C GLY A 207 17.28 3.26 -3.53
N PRO A 208 16.82 2.02 -3.28
CA PRO A 208 17.61 0.81 -3.50
C PRO A 208 17.90 0.50 -4.97
N TYR A 209 17.11 1.05 -5.90
CA TYR A 209 17.34 0.90 -7.33
C TYR A 209 17.62 2.25 -7.98
N ARG A 210 18.41 2.22 -9.05
CA ARG A 210 18.67 3.34 -9.95
C ARG A 210 17.93 3.15 -11.26
N PHE A 211 17.44 4.22 -11.84
CA PHE A 211 16.86 4.21 -13.16
C PHE A 211 17.90 3.86 -14.23
N ALA A 212 17.56 2.93 -15.12
CA ALA A 212 18.42 2.55 -16.24
C ALA A 212 17.84 3.00 -17.58
N SER A 213 16.58 2.67 -17.87
CA SER A 213 15.91 3.05 -19.12
C SER A 213 14.39 2.93 -18.99
N MET A 214 13.68 3.59 -19.91
CA MET A 214 12.23 3.48 -20.04
C MET A 214 11.84 3.56 -21.53
N THR A 215 10.95 2.64 -21.95
CA THR A 215 10.17 2.77 -23.17
C THR A 215 8.75 3.11 -22.77
N ALA A 216 8.27 4.29 -23.16
CA ALA A 216 6.95 4.79 -22.75
C ALA A 216 5.85 3.76 -23.06
N HIS A 217 4.93 3.56 -22.13
CA HIS A 217 3.80 2.61 -22.17
C HIS A 217 4.19 1.13 -22.26
N GLU A 218 5.47 0.78 -22.30
CA GLU A 218 5.91 -0.60 -22.48
C GLU A 218 6.65 -1.15 -21.26
N ARG A 219 7.74 -0.52 -20.86
CA ARG A 219 8.59 -1.02 -19.79
C ARG A 219 9.48 0.03 -19.16
N MET A 220 9.82 -0.19 -17.90
CA MET A 220 10.86 0.53 -17.18
C MET A 220 11.88 -0.47 -16.65
N GLU A 221 13.17 -0.13 -16.78
CA GLU A 221 14.27 -0.95 -16.27
C GLU A 221 15.01 -0.21 -15.17
N LEU A 222 15.21 -0.90 -14.06
CA LEU A 222 15.92 -0.42 -12.90
C LEU A 222 17.10 -1.36 -12.60
N VAL A 223 18.22 -0.81 -12.11
CA VAL A 223 19.42 -1.56 -11.70
C VAL A 223 19.72 -1.34 -10.22
N PRO A 224 20.37 -2.28 -9.54
CA PRO A 224 20.70 -2.13 -8.13
C PRO A 224 21.52 -0.88 -7.84
N ASN A 225 21.17 -0.15 -6.80
CA ASN A 225 22.00 0.86 -6.18
C ASN A 225 22.97 0.16 -5.20
N LYS A 226 24.17 -0.19 -5.65
CA LYS A 226 25.17 -0.87 -4.83
C LYS A 226 25.66 -0.03 -3.65
N ASP A 227 25.51 1.29 -3.75
CA ASP A 227 25.90 2.26 -2.72
C ASP A 227 24.72 2.63 -1.80
N TYR A 228 23.59 1.91 -1.90
CA TYR A 228 22.41 2.16 -1.08
C TYR A 228 22.80 2.22 0.41
N TRP A 229 22.26 3.20 1.11
CA TRP A 229 22.61 3.47 2.51
C TRP A 229 22.20 2.32 3.45
N ASP A 230 21.08 1.66 3.18
CA ASP A 230 20.65 0.44 3.89
C ASP A 230 21.29 -0.80 3.21
N LYS A 231 22.42 -1.24 3.72
CA LYS A 231 23.18 -2.35 3.15
C LYS A 231 22.41 -3.69 3.19
N ALA A 232 21.46 -3.85 4.09
CA ALA A 232 20.60 -5.03 4.15
C ALA A 232 19.58 -5.10 2.99
N ARG A 233 19.25 -3.95 2.43
CA ARG A 233 18.30 -3.79 1.33
C ARG A 233 18.94 -3.45 -0.02
N VAL A 234 20.21 -3.71 -0.21
CA VAL A 234 20.82 -3.67 -1.55
C VAL A 234 20.21 -4.80 -2.38
N PRO A 235 19.59 -4.51 -3.55
CA PRO A 235 18.94 -5.53 -4.37
C PRO A 235 19.87 -6.68 -4.75
N LYS A 236 19.35 -7.90 -4.70
CA LYS A 236 20.09 -9.12 -5.02
C LYS A 236 20.01 -9.50 -6.50
N GLN A 237 19.02 -8.97 -7.23
CA GLN A 237 18.87 -9.16 -8.67
C GLN A 237 19.83 -8.24 -9.45
N ASP A 238 20.16 -8.62 -10.67
CA ASP A 238 20.95 -7.76 -11.59
C ASP A 238 20.08 -6.63 -12.18
N ARG A 239 18.78 -6.87 -12.31
CA ARG A 239 17.82 -5.93 -12.92
C ARG A 239 16.40 -6.18 -12.44
N LEU A 240 15.64 -5.10 -12.32
CA LEU A 240 14.19 -5.11 -12.16
C LEU A 240 13.57 -4.51 -13.43
N VAL A 241 12.64 -5.24 -14.06
CA VAL A 241 11.87 -4.80 -15.22
C VAL A 241 10.40 -4.72 -14.85
N LEU A 242 9.82 -3.54 -14.99
CA LEU A 242 8.42 -3.25 -14.71
C LEU A 242 7.65 -3.14 -16.03
N LEU A 243 6.56 -3.92 -16.15
CA LEU A 243 5.75 -4.01 -17.36
C LEU A 243 4.28 -3.73 -17.01
N PRO A 244 3.66 -2.65 -17.52
CA PRO A 244 2.24 -2.41 -17.33
C PRO A 244 1.43 -3.46 -18.07
N MET A 245 0.62 -4.23 -17.35
CA MET A 245 -0.29 -5.27 -17.87
C MET A 245 -1.59 -5.24 -17.05
N PRO A 246 -2.49 -4.27 -17.30
CA PRO A 246 -3.68 -4.09 -16.46
C PRO A 246 -4.64 -5.30 -16.48
N GLU A 247 -4.66 -6.08 -17.58
CA GLU A 247 -5.56 -7.22 -17.72
C GLU A 247 -5.00 -8.47 -17.03
N ALA A 248 -5.77 -9.04 -16.09
CA ALA A 248 -5.34 -10.20 -15.30
C ALA A 248 -5.07 -11.46 -16.15
N ALA A 249 -5.84 -11.67 -17.22
CA ALA A 249 -5.62 -12.78 -18.16
C ALA A 249 -4.29 -12.65 -18.89
N THR A 250 -3.92 -11.42 -19.31
CA THR A 250 -2.64 -11.13 -19.96
C THR A 250 -1.48 -11.39 -18.99
N ARG A 251 -1.56 -10.94 -17.73
CA ARG A 251 -0.54 -11.23 -16.72
C ARG A 251 -0.38 -12.72 -16.49
N THR A 252 -1.49 -13.45 -16.37
CA THR A 252 -1.49 -14.92 -16.19
C THR A 252 -0.80 -15.63 -17.35
N ALA A 253 -1.13 -15.26 -18.59
CA ALA A 253 -0.51 -15.84 -19.80
C ALA A 253 1.00 -15.53 -19.86
N ALA A 254 1.40 -14.31 -19.52
CA ALA A 254 2.80 -13.88 -19.50
C ALA A 254 3.62 -14.66 -18.45
N LEU A 255 3.05 -14.98 -17.28
CA LEU A 255 3.71 -15.81 -16.27
C LEU A 255 3.85 -17.27 -16.74
N LEU A 256 2.78 -17.85 -17.29
CA LEU A 256 2.79 -19.24 -17.77
C LEU A 256 3.75 -19.45 -18.95
N SER A 257 4.01 -18.42 -19.75
CA SER A 257 4.96 -18.46 -20.89
C SER A 257 6.37 -17.99 -20.55
N ASP A 258 6.70 -17.78 -19.26
CA ASP A 258 8.01 -17.31 -18.76
C ASP A 258 8.43 -15.91 -19.32
N GLN A 259 7.48 -15.14 -19.85
CA GLN A 259 7.74 -13.75 -20.27
C GLN A 259 7.98 -12.83 -19.05
N VAL A 260 7.28 -13.12 -17.95
CA VAL A 260 7.48 -12.51 -16.63
C VAL A 260 7.63 -13.58 -15.59
N ASN A 261 8.21 -13.23 -14.43
CA ASN A 261 8.37 -14.17 -13.32
C ASN A 261 7.67 -13.75 -12.03
N PHE A 262 6.97 -12.61 -12.05
CA PHE A 262 6.17 -12.11 -10.96
C PHE A 262 4.94 -11.37 -11.51
N ILE A 263 3.75 -11.73 -11.07
CA ILE A 263 2.51 -11.01 -11.40
C ILE A 263 1.75 -10.62 -10.15
N GLU A 264 1.15 -9.44 -10.22
CA GLU A 264 0.22 -8.92 -9.22
C GLU A 264 -1.21 -9.40 -9.53
N ALA A 265 -2.01 -9.59 -8.50
CA ALA A 265 -3.44 -9.86 -8.57
C ALA A 265 -3.84 -10.81 -9.71
N PRO A 266 -3.40 -12.08 -9.68
CA PRO A 266 -3.92 -13.08 -10.62
C PRO A 266 -5.44 -13.22 -10.43
N ALA A 267 -6.16 -13.45 -11.54
CA ALA A 267 -7.60 -13.66 -11.45
C ALA A 267 -7.90 -14.91 -10.59
N PRO A 268 -8.93 -14.89 -9.73
CA PRO A 268 -9.25 -16.01 -8.84
C PRO A 268 -9.44 -17.34 -9.56
N ASP A 269 -10.07 -17.35 -10.72
CA ASP A 269 -10.30 -18.52 -11.58
C ASP A 269 -9.00 -19.04 -12.22
N ALA A 270 -7.97 -18.22 -12.37
CA ALA A 270 -6.66 -18.63 -12.87
C ALA A 270 -5.80 -19.33 -11.79
N ILE A 271 -6.07 -19.16 -10.51
CA ILE A 271 -5.26 -19.71 -9.42
C ILE A 271 -5.11 -21.24 -9.50
N PRO A 272 -6.17 -22.04 -9.76
CA PRO A 272 -6.00 -23.48 -9.92
C PRO A 272 -5.09 -23.87 -11.10
N VAL A 273 -5.10 -23.12 -12.19
CA VAL A 273 -4.22 -23.33 -13.36
C VAL A 273 -2.79 -23.02 -13.00
N LEU A 274 -2.54 -21.88 -12.36
CA LEU A 274 -1.21 -21.46 -11.90
C LEU A 274 -0.60 -22.48 -10.92
N LYS A 275 -1.38 -22.98 -9.95
CA LYS A 275 -0.93 -24.02 -9.01
C LYS A 275 -0.57 -25.33 -9.74
N ARG A 276 -1.36 -25.76 -10.74
CA ARG A 276 -1.03 -26.95 -11.56
C ARG A 276 0.25 -26.76 -12.39
N ALA A 277 0.54 -25.52 -12.79
CA ALA A 277 1.78 -25.15 -13.47
C ALA A 277 2.95 -24.92 -12.50
N ASN A 278 2.81 -25.31 -11.23
CA ASN A 278 3.81 -25.16 -10.16
C ASN A 278 4.22 -23.72 -9.88
N MET A 279 3.35 -22.74 -10.19
CA MET A 279 3.57 -21.34 -9.77
C MET A 279 3.30 -21.18 -8.28
N GLN A 280 4.09 -20.34 -7.63
CA GLN A 280 3.89 -19.98 -6.22
C GLN A 280 2.75 -18.96 -6.11
N ILE A 281 1.74 -19.28 -5.31
CA ILE A 281 0.67 -18.32 -4.97
C ILE A 281 0.95 -17.81 -3.56
N VAL A 282 1.25 -16.52 -3.47
CA VAL A 282 1.54 -15.84 -2.20
C VAL A 282 0.40 -14.87 -1.91
N SER A 283 -0.17 -15.00 -0.72
CA SER A 283 -1.22 -14.10 -0.22
C SER A 283 -1.02 -13.86 1.27
N ASN A 284 -1.52 -12.77 1.80
CA ASN A 284 -1.44 -12.46 3.21
C ASN A 284 -2.66 -11.64 3.65
N VAL A 285 -2.96 -11.63 4.93
CA VAL A 285 -3.82 -10.62 5.53
C VAL A 285 -3.24 -9.25 5.20
N TYR A 286 -4.10 -8.33 4.80
CA TYR A 286 -3.66 -7.13 4.14
C TYR A 286 -4.61 -5.98 4.49
N PRO A 287 -4.08 -4.82 4.86
CA PRO A 287 -4.91 -3.70 5.28
C PRO A 287 -5.54 -3.00 4.06
N HIS A 288 -6.49 -3.70 3.45
CA HIS A 288 -7.25 -3.24 2.29
C HIS A 288 -8.63 -3.85 2.33
N ASN A 289 -9.64 -3.04 2.12
CA ASN A 289 -11.02 -3.48 2.17
C ASN A 289 -11.81 -3.09 0.92
N TRP A 290 -12.99 -3.68 0.79
CA TRP A 290 -13.90 -3.50 -0.34
C TRP A 290 -15.32 -3.18 0.15
N PRO A 291 -15.51 -2.00 0.79
CA PRO A 291 -16.79 -1.59 1.37
C PRO A 291 -17.63 -0.77 0.40
N TYR A 292 -18.85 -0.45 0.83
CA TYR A 292 -19.60 0.68 0.31
C TYR A 292 -19.54 1.84 1.28
N ILE A 293 -18.97 2.95 0.84
CA ILE A 293 -18.95 4.23 1.56
C ILE A 293 -20.32 4.89 1.36
N LEU A 294 -20.95 5.33 2.44
CA LEU A 294 -22.35 5.75 2.46
C LEU A 294 -22.50 7.27 2.47
N ASN A 295 -23.62 7.77 1.93
CA ASN A 295 -24.00 9.18 1.96
C ASN A 295 -24.76 9.49 3.25
N PHE A 296 -24.19 10.33 4.12
CA PHE A 296 -24.80 10.70 5.39
C PHE A 296 -25.57 12.02 5.35
N THR A 297 -25.56 12.73 4.21
CA THR A 297 -26.21 14.05 4.09
C THR A 297 -27.68 13.95 3.70
N ARG A 298 -28.07 12.85 3.08
CA ARG A 298 -29.42 12.61 2.60
C ARG A 298 -29.63 11.12 2.24
N GLY A 299 -30.87 10.78 1.92
CA GLY A 299 -31.26 9.45 1.47
C GLY A 299 -31.36 8.42 2.62
N PRO A 300 -31.56 7.15 2.28
CA PRO A 300 -31.90 6.13 3.27
C PRO A 300 -30.80 5.89 4.31
N PHE A 301 -29.54 6.04 3.93
CA PHE A 301 -28.39 5.76 4.81
C PHE A 301 -28.14 6.84 5.89
N THR A 302 -28.95 7.88 5.96
CA THR A 302 -28.97 8.78 7.13
C THR A 302 -29.50 8.08 8.38
N ASP A 303 -30.37 7.06 8.21
CA ASP A 303 -30.91 6.25 9.31
C ASP A 303 -29.97 5.08 9.64
N LEU A 304 -29.51 5.01 10.89
CA LEU A 304 -28.65 3.93 11.39
C LEU A 304 -29.26 2.54 11.17
N ARG A 305 -30.58 2.39 11.33
CA ARG A 305 -31.28 1.11 11.14
C ARG A 305 -31.16 0.61 9.69
N VAL A 306 -31.17 1.51 8.71
CA VAL A 306 -30.98 1.16 7.30
C VAL A 306 -29.54 0.72 7.03
N ARG A 307 -28.54 1.39 7.63
CA ARG A 307 -27.14 0.99 7.51
C ARG A 307 -26.89 -0.39 8.15
N GLN A 308 -27.46 -0.61 9.33
CA GLN A 308 -27.39 -1.92 9.99
C GLN A 308 -28.10 -3.01 9.16
N ALA A 309 -29.28 -2.71 8.59
CA ALA A 309 -29.99 -3.63 7.72
C ALA A 309 -29.14 -4.05 6.50
N ALA A 310 -28.48 -3.08 5.85
CA ALA A 310 -27.58 -3.37 4.74
C ALA A 310 -26.42 -4.30 5.15
N ASN A 311 -25.83 -4.09 6.32
CA ASN A 311 -24.77 -4.95 6.84
C ASN A 311 -25.26 -6.38 7.20
N TYR A 312 -26.47 -6.52 7.77
CA TYR A 312 -27.07 -7.83 8.03
C TYR A 312 -27.51 -8.56 6.74
N ALA A 313 -27.74 -7.82 5.63
CA ALA A 313 -28.14 -8.40 4.36
C ALA A 313 -27.00 -9.13 3.63
N ILE A 314 -25.75 -8.83 3.93
CA ILE A 314 -24.59 -9.35 3.19
C ILE A 314 -24.15 -10.70 3.77
N ASN A 315 -24.25 -11.76 2.96
CA ASN A 315 -23.54 -13.02 3.20
C ASN A 315 -22.11 -12.91 2.64
N ARG A 316 -21.17 -12.65 3.51
CA ARG A 316 -19.78 -12.40 3.16
C ARG A 316 -19.07 -13.65 2.68
N ASP A 317 -19.49 -14.82 3.15
CA ASP A 317 -18.90 -16.10 2.73
C ASP A 317 -19.16 -16.36 1.24
N ASP A 318 -20.34 -16.00 0.71
CA ASP A 318 -20.62 -16.10 -0.72
C ASP A 318 -19.70 -15.21 -1.57
N VAL A 319 -19.33 -14.02 -1.04
CA VAL A 319 -18.37 -13.12 -1.72
C VAL A 319 -16.95 -13.70 -1.67
N VAL A 320 -16.56 -14.30 -0.55
CA VAL A 320 -15.26 -15.00 -0.42
C VAL A 320 -15.20 -16.18 -1.39
N ASP A 321 -16.27 -16.96 -1.51
CA ASP A 321 -16.36 -18.09 -2.45
C ASP A 321 -16.28 -17.60 -3.91
N LEU A 322 -16.96 -16.50 -4.24
CA LEU A 322 -16.92 -15.89 -5.57
C LEU A 322 -15.49 -15.53 -6.00
N VAL A 323 -14.66 -15.07 -5.06
CA VAL A 323 -13.26 -14.70 -5.34
C VAL A 323 -12.28 -15.84 -5.04
N GLY A 324 -12.76 -17.09 -4.97
CA GLY A 324 -11.93 -18.29 -4.83
C GLY A 324 -11.12 -18.35 -3.53
N GLY A 325 -11.64 -17.79 -2.45
CA GLY A 325 -10.97 -17.73 -1.14
C GLY A 325 -9.86 -16.67 -1.06
N MET A 326 -9.77 -15.75 -2.01
CA MET A 326 -8.73 -14.71 -2.02
C MET A 326 -9.14 -13.44 -1.27
N ALA A 327 -10.08 -13.56 -0.36
CA ALA A 327 -10.51 -12.53 0.58
C ALA A 327 -10.91 -13.16 1.92
N THR A 328 -11.07 -12.32 2.95
CA THR A 328 -11.68 -12.70 4.23
C THR A 328 -12.91 -11.85 4.50
N PRO A 329 -13.95 -12.37 5.20
CA PRO A 329 -15.10 -11.58 5.57
C PRO A 329 -14.74 -10.32 6.34
N GLU A 330 -15.30 -9.19 5.95
CA GLU A 330 -15.13 -7.91 6.62
C GLU A 330 -16.36 -7.59 7.48
N TYR A 331 -16.15 -7.26 8.75
CA TYR A 331 -17.21 -6.86 9.68
C TYR A 331 -16.98 -5.47 10.26
N ALA A 332 -15.81 -4.91 10.06
CA ALA A 332 -15.40 -3.59 10.51
C ALA A 332 -14.30 -3.06 9.59
N GLU A 333 -13.95 -1.79 9.72
CA GLU A 333 -13.08 -1.06 8.81
C GLU A 333 -11.70 -1.71 8.62
N VAL A 334 -11.07 -2.18 9.70
CA VAL A 334 -9.73 -2.76 9.62
C VAL A 334 -9.73 -4.26 9.95
N PRO A 335 -8.74 -5.04 9.46
CA PRO A 335 -8.65 -6.45 9.77
C PRO A 335 -8.25 -6.71 11.21
N PRO A 336 -8.59 -7.89 11.78
CA PRO A 336 -8.25 -8.26 13.16
C PRO A 336 -6.75 -8.29 13.48
N SER A 337 -5.88 -8.27 12.47
CA SER A 337 -4.43 -8.24 12.63
C SER A 337 -3.89 -6.87 13.07
N LEU A 338 -4.68 -5.80 12.94
CA LEU A 338 -4.26 -4.47 13.38
C LEU A 338 -4.48 -4.28 14.89
N PRO A 339 -3.53 -3.64 15.60
CA PRO A 339 -3.55 -3.58 17.06
C PRO A 339 -4.74 -2.79 17.63
N TYR A 340 -5.37 -1.92 16.86
CA TYR A 340 -6.53 -1.12 17.28
C TYR A 340 -7.88 -1.70 16.81
N TYR A 341 -7.93 -2.98 16.43
CA TYR A 341 -9.18 -3.64 16.03
C TYR A 341 -10.24 -3.66 17.14
N GLY A 342 -9.85 -3.94 18.38
CA GLY A 342 -10.76 -3.96 19.54
C GLY A 342 -11.87 -4.99 19.43
N HIS A 343 -13.09 -4.58 19.80
CA HIS A 343 -14.30 -5.39 19.83
C HIS A 343 -15.44 -4.76 19.02
N PRO A 344 -15.30 -4.65 17.69
CA PRO A 344 -16.32 -4.03 16.84
C PRO A 344 -17.63 -4.81 16.84
N VAL A 345 -18.72 -4.15 16.51
CA VAL A 345 -20.04 -4.79 16.32
C VAL A 345 -19.96 -5.70 15.08
N ILE A 346 -20.29 -6.97 15.26
CA ILE A 346 -20.27 -7.96 14.19
C ILE A 346 -21.67 -8.14 13.60
N TYR A 347 -21.88 -7.67 12.39
CA TYR A 347 -23.14 -7.81 11.64
C TYR A 347 -23.14 -9.13 10.86
N LYS A 348 -23.42 -10.26 11.55
CA LYS A 348 -23.54 -11.57 10.89
C LYS A 348 -24.76 -11.59 9.98
N PHE A 349 -24.65 -12.27 8.84
CA PHE A 349 -25.75 -12.41 7.89
C PHE A 349 -27.05 -12.86 8.57
N ASP A 350 -28.09 -12.04 8.43
CA ASP A 350 -29.44 -12.28 8.93
C ASP A 350 -30.44 -11.48 8.09
N LYS A 351 -30.93 -12.10 7.04
CA LYS A 351 -31.89 -11.50 6.11
C LYS A 351 -33.20 -11.12 6.80
N ALA A 352 -33.64 -11.90 7.79
CA ALA A 352 -34.89 -11.61 8.49
C ALA A 352 -34.77 -10.36 9.36
N LYS A 353 -33.63 -10.22 10.06
CA LYS A 353 -33.28 -9.03 10.85
C LYS A 353 -33.12 -7.80 9.97
N ALA A 354 -32.44 -7.94 8.82
CA ALA A 354 -32.28 -6.85 7.86
C ALA A 354 -33.66 -6.32 7.42
N ARG A 355 -34.59 -7.21 7.04
CA ARG A 355 -35.94 -6.84 6.62
C ARG A 355 -36.77 -6.20 7.75
N ALA A 356 -36.63 -6.68 8.98
CA ALA A 356 -37.26 -6.08 10.14
C ALA A 356 -36.79 -4.63 10.37
N LEU A 357 -35.48 -4.40 10.34
CA LEU A 357 -34.91 -3.06 10.49
C LEU A 357 -35.38 -2.09 9.40
N LEU A 358 -35.48 -2.53 8.13
CA LEU A 358 -36.02 -1.72 7.03
C LEU A 358 -37.49 -1.35 7.27
N LYS A 359 -38.29 -2.29 7.78
CA LYS A 359 -39.68 -2.04 8.14
C LYS A 359 -39.78 -1.01 9.27
N ASP A 360 -38.99 -1.16 10.32
CA ASP A 360 -38.94 -0.24 11.47
C ASP A 360 -38.45 1.17 11.08
N ALA A 361 -37.63 1.24 10.06
CA ALA A 361 -37.17 2.50 9.45
C ALA A 361 -38.16 3.11 8.46
N ASN A 362 -39.32 2.46 8.20
CA ASN A 362 -40.27 2.83 7.15
C ASN A 362 -39.62 2.90 5.75
N CYS A 363 -38.65 2.04 5.46
CA CYS A 363 -37.92 1.97 4.20
C CYS A 363 -38.03 0.57 3.58
N LEU A 364 -39.27 0.15 3.21
CA LEU A 364 -39.51 -1.15 2.60
C LEU A 364 -40.56 -1.03 1.48
N PRO A 365 -40.20 -1.21 0.17
CA PRO A 365 -38.82 -1.41 -0.32
C PRO A 365 -37.95 -0.17 -0.13
N CYS A 366 -36.67 -0.40 0.17
CA CYS A 366 -35.71 0.68 0.40
C CYS A 366 -34.92 0.97 -0.86
N LYS A 367 -35.21 2.08 -1.54
CA LYS A 367 -34.55 2.46 -2.80
C LYS A 367 -33.18 3.08 -2.55
N VAL A 368 -32.16 2.54 -3.20
CA VAL A 368 -30.78 3.04 -3.11
C VAL A 368 -30.08 3.02 -4.47
N THR A 369 -29.28 4.03 -4.74
CA THR A 369 -28.40 4.12 -5.91
C THR A 369 -26.95 4.00 -5.46
N LEU A 370 -26.26 2.96 -5.93
CA LEU A 370 -24.87 2.66 -5.60
C LEU A 370 -23.97 2.90 -6.81
N ALA A 371 -22.99 3.78 -6.68
CA ALA A 371 -21.96 3.99 -7.71
C ALA A 371 -20.91 2.89 -7.60
N ILE A 372 -20.58 2.28 -8.73
CA ILE A 372 -19.57 1.22 -8.83
C ILE A 372 -18.69 1.41 -10.06
N SER A 373 -17.50 0.84 -10.05
CA SER A 373 -16.63 0.83 -11.22
C SER A 373 -16.66 -0.51 -11.94
N THR A 374 -16.34 -0.48 -13.23
CA THR A 374 -16.13 -1.69 -14.05
C THR A 374 -14.84 -2.42 -13.71
N SER A 375 -13.84 -1.68 -13.19
CA SER A 375 -12.51 -2.17 -12.81
C SER A 375 -11.90 -1.18 -11.83
N GLY A 376 -10.74 -1.49 -11.26
CA GLY A 376 -10.01 -0.57 -10.40
C GLY A 376 -8.84 -1.25 -9.71
N SER A 377 -7.89 -0.45 -9.19
CA SER A 377 -6.77 -0.95 -8.42
C SER A 377 -7.27 -1.67 -7.16
N GLY A 378 -6.80 -2.89 -6.93
CA GLY A 378 -7.15 -3.71 -5.78
C GLY A 378 -8.52 -4.38 -5.83
N GLN A 379 -9.34 -4.14 -6.84
CA GLN A 379 -10.61 -4.85 -7.01
C GLN A 379 -10.42 -6.11 -7.86
N MET A 380 -10.61 -7.29 -7.27
CA MET A 380 -10.38 -8.55 -7.97
C MET A 380 -11.40 -8.83 -9.07
N GLN A 381 -12.71 -8.72 -8.74
CA GLN A 381 -13.83 -8.95 -9.66
C GLN A 381 -14.94 -7.93 -9.42
N SER A 382 -14.73 -6.68 -9.80
CA SER A 382 -15.61 -5.56 -9.45
C SER A 382 -17.08 -5.81 -9.83
N LEU A 383 -17.38 -6.14 -11.10
CA LEU A 383 -18.77 -6.34 -11.53
C LEU A 383 -19.43 -7.55 -10.86
N PRO A 384 -18.85 -8.78 -10.88
CA PRO A 384 -19.48 -9.93 -10.23
C PRO A 384 -19.70 -9.73 -8.73
N MET A 385 -18.76 -9.11 -8.02
CA MET A 385 -18.90 -8.84 -6.58
C MET A 385 -20.05 -7.86 -6.31
N ASN A 386 -20.16 -6.77 -7.09
CA ASN A 386 -21.23 -5.79 -6.94
C ASN A 386 -22.61 -6.37 -7.30
N GLU A 387 -22.71 -7.21 -8.34
CA GLU A 387 -23.98 -7.88 -8.69
C GLU A 387 -24.43 -8.85 -7.60
N LEU A 388 -23.51 -9.61 -7.00
CA LEU A 388 -23.84 -10.50 -5.87
C LEU A 388 -24.34 -9.69 -4.67
N VAL A 389 -23.64 -8.61 -4.29
CA VAL A 389 -24.07 -7.74 -3.19
C VAL A 389 -25.44 -7.10 -3.48
N LYS A 390 -25.68 -6.64 -4.71
CA LYS A 390 -27.00 -6.14 -5.13
C LYS A 390 -28.07 -7.18 -4.90
N GLN A 391 -27.89 -8.41 -5.38
CA GLN A 391 -28.85 -9.50 -5.19
C GLN A 391 -29.15 -9.74 -3.70
N GLN A 392 -28.13 -9.78 -2.85
CA GLN A 392 -28.29 -10.01 -1.42
C GLN A 392 -29.07 -8.86 -0.73
N LEU A 393 -28.81 -7.61 -1.12
CA LEU A 393 -29.56 -6.45 -0.65
C LEU A 393 -31.03 -6.50 -1.09
N GLU A 394 -31.28 -6.82 -2.35
CA GLU A 394 -32.65 -6.93 -2.91
C GLU A 394 -33.42 -8.03 -2.22
N ASP A 395 -32.79 -9.14 -1.94
CA ASP A 395 -33.37 -10.25 -1.18
C ASP A 395 -33.82 -9.84 0.24
N ALA A 396 -33.11 -8.89 0.86
CA ALA A 396 -33.45 -8.34 2.17
C ALA A 396 -34.51 -7.23 2.13
N GLY A 397 -34.87 -6.72 0.93
CA GLY A 397 -35.92 -5.72 0.75
C GLY A 397 -35.45 -4.34 0.29
N PHE A 398 -34.19 -4.20 -0.14
CA PHE A 398 -33.77 -3.03 -0.88
C PHE A 398 -34.25 -3.08 -2.33
N GLU A 399 -34.25 -1.95 -3.01
CA GLU A 399 -34.40 -1.81 -4.46
C GLU A 399 -33.14 -1.08 -4.96
N VAL A 400 -32.19 -1.83 -5.55
CA VAL A 400 -30.83 -1.35 -5.81
C VAL A 400 -30.66 -0.98 -7.27
N THR A 401 -30.28 0.28 -7.53
CA THR A 401 -29.80 0.73 -8.83
C THR A 401 -28.27 0.83 -8.80
N LEU A 402 -27.58 0.11 -9.68
CA LEU A 402 -26.15 0.26 -9.87
C LEU A 402 -25.87 1.36 -10.91
N ASN A 403 -25.15 2.38 -10.50
CA ASN A 403 -24.59 3.41 -11.39
C ASN A 403 -23.17 3.01 -11.76
N VAL A 404 -23.03 2.32 -12.90
CA VAL A 404 -21.77 1.73 -13.38
C VAL A 404 -20.98 2.76 -14.17
N MET A 405 -19.71 2.95 -13.81
CA MET A 405 -18.81 3.91 -14.47
C MET A 405 -17.38 3.35 -14.59
N ASP A 406 -16.51 4.06 -15.32
CA ASP A 406 -15.08 3.73 -15.29
C ASP A 406 -14.43 4.16 -13.97
N TRP A 407 -13.24 3.61 -13.69
CA TRP A 407 -12.54 3.87 -12.43
C TRP A 407 -12.21 5.35 -12.21
N ASN A 408 -11.79 6.08 -13.25
CA ASN A 408 -11.45 7.50 -13.11
C ASN A 408 -12.68 8.35 -12.82
N ALA A 409 -13.83 8.01 -13.42
CA ALA A 409 -15.11 8.65 -13.11
C ALA A 409 -15.52 8.38 -11.64
N LEU A 410 -15.35 7.14 -11.14
CA LEU A 410 -15.60 6.84 -9.72
C LEU A 410 -14.65 7.61 -8.80
N LEU A 411 -13.38 7.76 -9.16
CA LEU A 411 -12.44 8.59 -8.41
C LEU A 411 -12.83 10.07 -8.40
N ASP A 412 -13.43 10.60 -9.50
CA ASP A 412 -13.98 11.96 -9.50
C ASP A 412 -15.19 12.09 -8.56
N VAL A 413 -16.09 11.10 -8.54
CA VAL A 413 -17.17 11.01 -7.54
C VAL A 413 -16.59 11.06 -6.13
N SER A 414 -15.58 10.23 -5.85
CA SER A 414 -14.93 10.17 -4.53
C SER A 414 -14.32 11.50 -4.11
N ARG A 415 -13.58 12.15 -4.99
CA ARG A 415 -12.88 13.41 -4.69
C ARG A 415 -13.80 14.62 -4.58
N SER A 416 -14.85 14.65 -5.41
CA SER A 416 -15.79 15.78 -5.45
C SER A 416 -16.84 15.73 -4.33
N GLY A 417 -17.10 14.54 -3.82
CA GLY A 417 -18.01 14.35 -2.69
C GLY A 417 -19.49 14.43 -3.01
N VAL A 418 -20.29 14.16 -2.00
CA VAL A 418 -21.76 14.12 -2.07
C VAL A 418 -22.41 15.44 -2.57
N PRO A 419 -21.86 16.65 -2.32
CA PRO A 419 -22.49 17.86 -2.85
C PRO A 419 -22.57 17.92 -4.37
N LYS A 420 -21.57 17.39 -5.08
CA LYS A 420 -21.56 17.33 -6.55
C LYS A 420 -22.41 16.19 -7.11
N TYR A 421 -22.51 15.08 -6.36
CA TYR A 421 -23.19 13.86 -6.79
C TYR A 421 -24.36 13.51 -5.87
N PRO A 422 -25.37 14.37 -5.78
CA PRO A 422 -26.46 14.21 -4.80
C PRO A 422 -27.34 12.98 -5.05
N ASN A 423 -27.29 12.33 -6.20
CA ASN A 423 -28.13 11.16 -6.55
C ASN A 423 -27.45 9.82 -6.26
N ILE A 424 -26.30 9.81 -5.59
CA ILE A 424 -25.58 8.61 -5.18
C ILE A 424 -25.77 8.45 -3.67
N ASP A 425 -26.34 7.30 -3.25
CA ASP A 425 -26.57 6.99 -1.85
C ASP A 425 -25.39 6.22 -1.23
N GLY A 426 -24.64 5.50 -2.05
CA GLY A 426 -23.42 4.82 -1.64
C GLY A 426 -22.46 4.59 -2.80
N MET A 427 -21.20 4.40 -2.50
CA MET A 427 -20.14 4.20 -3.48
C MET A 427 -19.28 3.01 -3.08
N ASN A 428 -19.14 2.01 -3.96
CA ASN A 428 -18.19 0.93 -3.77
C ASN A 428 -16.81 1.36 -4.28
N ALA A 429 -15.87 1.50 -3.36
CA ALA A 429 -14.48 1.77 -3.69
C ALA A 429 -13.57 1.02 -2.72
N SER A 430 -12.60 0.31 -3.27
CA SER A 430 -11.56 -0.31 -2.44
C SER A 430 -10.70 0.75 -1.74
N ARG A 431 -10.25 0.45 -0.52
CA ARG A 431 -9.49 1.37 0.32
C ARG A 431 -8.25 0.70 0.88
N GLY A 432 -7.11 1.38 0.79
CA GLY A 432 -5.90 1.00 1.52
C GLY A 432 -5.94 1.58 2.93
N LEU A 433 -5.74 0.73 3.93
CA LEU A 433 -5.87 1.03 5.36
C LEU A 433 -4.48 0.95 6.01
N LEU A 434 -3.50 1.65 5.43
CA LEU A 434 -2.08 1.44 5.75
C LEU A 434 -1.68 2.07 7.08
N ASP A 435 -2.34 3.13 7.47
CA ASP A 435 -2.09 3.89 8.71
C ASP A 435 -3.40 4.28 9.38
N PRO A 436 -3.41 4.59 10.69
CA PRO A 436 -4.64 4.92 11.41
C PRO A 436 -5.37 6.15 10.87
N VAL A 437 -4.63 7.12 10.29
CA VAL A 437 -5.25 8.35 9.76
C VAL A 437 -6.07 8.04 8.52
N SER A 438 -5.50 7.30 7.57
CA SER A 438 -6.20 6.90 6.34
C SER A 438 -7.29 5.86 6.62
N ALA A 439 -7.07 4.96 7.57
CA ALA A 439 -7.99 3.87 7.88
C ALA A 439 -9.25 4.38 8.59
N ILE A 440 -9.10 4.96 9.79
CA ILE A 440 -10.23 5.19 10.69
C ILE A 440 -10.49 6.67 11.04
N ILE A 441 -9.51 7.58 10.83
CA ILE A 441 -9.72 8.99 11.18
C ILE A 441 -10.37 9.76 10.04
N LYS A 442 -9.81 9.68 8.83
CA LYS A 442 -10.34 10.41 7.67
C LYS A 442 -11.81 10.08 7.34
N PRO A 443 -12.29 8.84 7.48
CA PRO A 443 -13.69 8.52 7.18
C PRO A 443 -14.73 9.16 8.12
N VAL A 444 -14.33 9.51 9.34
CA VAL A 444 -15.27 9.96 10.39
C VAL A 444 -15.16 11.43 10.75
N ALA A 445 -14.03 12.07 10.50
CA ALA A 445 -13.79 13.43 10.95
C ALA A 445 -14.36 14.47 9.98
N THR A 446 -15.06 15.48 10.53
CA THR A 446 -15.65 16.59 9.75
C THR A 446 -14.58 17.42 9.03
N ALA A 447 -13.37 17.51 9.60
CA ALA A 447 -12.23 18.21 8.99
C ALA A 447 -11.79 17.61 7.65
N TYR A 448 -12.16 16.35 7.35
CA TYR A 448 -11.80 15.64 6.12
C TYR A 448 -12.96 15.52 5.12
N TRP A 449 -14.05 16.24 5.27
CA TRP A 449 -15.13 16.24 4.30
C TRP A 449 -14.64 16.67 2.90
N SER A 450 -15.05 15.91 1.90
CA SER A 450 -14.78 16.26 0.50
C SER A 450 -15.50 17.56 0.09
N PRO A 451 -14.98 18.35 -0.84
CA PRO A 451 -13.78 18.11 -1.65
C PRO A 451 -12.46 18.52 -0.97
N ALA A 452 -12.50 19.10 0.24
CA ALA A 452 -11.29 19.50 0.95
C ALA A 452 -10.48 18.31 1.48
N GLY A 453 -11.17 17.24 1.86
CA GLY A 453 -10.62 15.98 2.33
C GLY A 453 -11.17 14.77 1.59
N SER A 454 -11.04 13.58 2.17
CA SER A 454 -11.40 12.29 1.58
C SER A 454 -12.64 11.62 2.18
N ASN A 455 -13.29 12.25 3.16
CA ASN A 455 -14.57 11.78 3.72
C ASN A 455 -15.71 12.10 2.73
N TRP A 456 -15.91 11.20 1.78
CA TRP A 456 -16.87 11.37 0.69
C TRP A 456 -18.29 11.55 1.18
N GLY A 457 -18.72 10.71 2.11
CA GLY A 457 -20.11 10.62 2.57
C GLY A 457 -20.49 11.72 3.54
N HIS A 458 -19.54 12.53 3.98
CA HIS A 458 -19.73 13.60 5.00
C HIS A 458 -20.26 13.05 6.33
N PHE A 459 -19.77 11.86 6.74
CA PHE A 459 -20.00 11.44 8.12
C PHE A 459 -19.31 12.41 9.09
N GLY A 460 -19.91 12.65 10.23
CA GLY A 460 -19.33 13.46 11.28
C GLY A 460 -20.30 13.60 12.44
N THR A 461 -19.77 13.41 13.65
CA THR A 461 -20.50 13.58 14.90
C THR A 461 -19.60 14.27 15.91
N PRO A 462 -20.15 15.00 16.92
CA PRO A 462 -19.33 15.57 17.99
C PRO A 462 -18.50 14.51 18.74
N GLU A 463 -18.99 13.28 18.85
CA GLU A 463 -18.26 12.16 19.49
C GLU A 463 -17.06 11.74 18.64
N ALA A 464 -17.23 11.54 17.33
CA ALA A 464 -16.15 11.19 16.42
C ALA A 464 -15.06 12.27 16.38
N ASP A 465 -15.46 13.53 16.20
CA ASP A 465 -14.52 14.66 16.19
C ASP A 465 -13.80 14.83 17.53
N GLY A 466 -14.49 14.56 18.64
CA GLY A 466 -13.92 14.57 19.99
C GLY A 466 -12.87 13.48 20.19
N LEU A 467 -13.14 12.25 19.72
CA LEU A 467 -12.17 11.14 19.75
C LEU A 467 -10.96 11.43 18.86
N VAL A 468 -11.19 11.91 17.64
CA VAL A 468 -10.11 12.28 16.71
C VAL A 468 -9.20 13.36 17.31
N LYS A 469 -9.77 14.36 17.94
CA LYS A 469 -8.98 15.38 18.64
C LYS A 469 -8.14 14.78 19.75
N GLN A 470 -8.72 13.91 20.60
CA GLN A 470 -7.98 13.24 21.66
C GLN A 470 -6.84 12.37 21.10
N ILE A 471 -7.07 11.63 20.01
CA ILE A 471 -6.04 10.82 19.34
C ILE A 471 -4.88 11.72 18.87
N PHE A 472 -5.18 12.85 18.24
CA PHE A 472 -4.17 13.74 17.71
C PHE A 472 -3.35 14.44 18.81
N GLU A 473 -3.95 14.71 19.96
CA GLU A 473 -3.30 15.34 21.10
C GLU A 473 -2.60 14.32 22.05
N GLU A 474 -2.79 13.01 21.84
CA GLU A 474 -2.19 11.99 22.69
C GLU A 474 -0.87 11.46 22.09
N PHE A 475 0.23 11.66 22.81
CA PHE A 475 1.57 11.22 22.41
C PHE A 475 2.02 9.92 23.08
N GLU A 476 1.36 9.50 24.18
CA GLU A 476 1.62 8.22 24.83
C GLU A 476 1.08 7.07 23.96
N PRO A 477 1.93 6.13 23.46
CA PRO A 477 1.51 5.13 22.48
C PRO A 477 0.36 4.24 22.95
N GLU A 478 0.40 3.78 24.22
CA GLU A 478 -0.63 2.90 24.78
C GLU A 478 -1.97 3.61 24.94
N LYS A 479 -1.98 4.86 25.38
CA LYS A 479 -3.21 5.66 25.51
C LYS A 479 -3.78 5.98 24.14
N ARG A 480 -2.92 6.35 23.19
CA ARG A 480 -3.34 6.60 21.80
C ARG A 480 -3.92 5.34 21.17
N LEU A 481 -3.32 4.16 21.41
CA LEU A 481 -3.85 2.89 20.93
C LEU A 481 -5.25 2.61 21.49
N ALA A 482 -5.49 2.88 22.77
CA ALA A 482 -6.81 2.73 23.38
C ALA A 482 -7.86 3.66 22.73
N LEU A 483 -7.48 4.90 22.43
CA LEU A 483 -8.36 5.86 21.73
C LEU A 483 -8.65 5.45 20.30
N LEU A 484 -7.65 4.95 19.55
CA LEU A 484 -7.83 4.41 18.20
C LEU A 484 -8.76 3.19 18.23
N THR A 485 -8.60 2.30 19.20
CA THR A 485 -9.49 1.14 19.40
C THR A 485 -10.92 1.61 19.62
N ARG A 486 -11.13 2.59 20.51
CA ARG A 486 -12.48 3.13 20.76
C ARG A 486 -13.10 3.77 19.52
N LEU A 487 -12.30 4.50 18.72
CA LEU A 487 -12.77 5.10 17.48
C LEU A 487 -13.23 4.01 16.48
N HIS A 488 -12.44 2.95 16.30
CA HIS A 488 -12.79 1.84 15.41
C HIS A 488 -14.06 1.09 15.87
N GLU A 489 -14.22 0.87 17.19
CA GLU A 489 -15.46 0.31 17.74
C GLU A 489 -16.66 1.22 17.45
N TYR A 490 -16.50 2.53 17.63
CA TYR A 490 -17.53 3.52 17.33
C TYR A 490 -17.96 3.49 15.85
N GLU A 491 -17.02 3.36 14.92
CA GLU A 491 -17.32 3.22 13.49
C GLU A 491 -18.23 2.03 13.20
N SER A 492 -17.95 0.91 13.82
CA SER A 492 -18.78 -0.30 13.69
C SER A 492 -20.16 -0.13 14.34
N GLU A 493 -20.27 0.53 15.49
CA GLU A 493 -21.53 0.88 16.15
C GLU A 493 -22.41 1.75 15.23
N GLN A 494 -21.78 2.66 14.49
CA GLN A 494 -22.46 3.54 13.54
C GLN A 494 -22.78 2.87 12.19
N ALA A 495 -22.35 1.60 11.98
CA ALA A 495 -22.43 0.93 10.68
C ALA A 495 -21.96 1.89 9.57
N LEU A 496 -20.75 2.45 9.76
CA LEU A 496 -20.20 3.56 8.96
C LEU A 496 -20.19 3.25 7.47
N MET A 497 -19.97 1.98 7.13
CA MET A 497 -19.95 1.46 5.77
C MET A 497 -20.79 0.19 5.69
N ILE A 498 -21.10 -0.25 4.48
CA ILE A 498 -21.47 -1.66 4.27
C ILE A 498 -20.16 -2.41 4.11
N PHE A 499 -19.77 -3.13 5.16
CA PHE A 499 -18.55 -3.94 5.18
C PHE A 499 -18.75 -5.21 4.37
N VAL A 500 -17.82 -5.56 3.50
CA VAL A 500 -17.97 -6.72 2.61
C VAL A 500 -16.83 -7.71 2.80
N VAL A 501 -15.62 -7.42 2.30
CA VAL A 501 -14.45 -8.30 2.44
C VAL A 501 -13.17 -7.50 2.57
N HIS A 502 -12.18 -8.09 3.29
CA HIS A 502 -10.78 -7.73 3.21
C HIS A 502 -10.10 -8.59 2.14
N ASP A 503 -9.39 -7.97 1.25
CA ASP A 503 -8.62 -8.60 0.18
C ASP A 503 -7.36 -9.26 0.75
N LEU A 504 -6.95 -10.41 0.22
CA LEU A 504 -5.68 -11.07 0.52
C LEU A 504 -4.56 -10.73 -0.47
N ASN A 505 -4.85 -9.89 -1.44
CA ASN A 505 -3.90 -9.36 -2.44
C ASN A 505 -2.94 -10.43 -2.99
N PRO A 506 -3.45 -11.47 -3.67
CA PRO A 506 -2.63 -12.57 -4.13
C PRO A 506 -1.61 -12.12 -5.17
N ARG A 507 -0.43 -12.75 -5.13
CA ARG A 507 0.61 -12.68 -6.14
C ARG A 507 0.91 -14.05 -6.66
N ALA A 508 1.30 -14.15 -7.92
CA ALA A 508 1.79 -15.40 -8.46
C ALA A 508 3.22 -15.22 -9.00
N LEU A 509 4.09 -16.13 -8.60
CA LEU A 509 5.51 -16.08 -8.91
C LEU A 509 5.95 -17.38 -9.60
N SER A 510 6.90 -17.25 -10.51
CA SER A 510 7.64 -18.40 -11.04
C SER A 510 8.30 -19.18 -9.90
N PRO A 511 8.41 -20.51 -9.97
CA PRO A 511 9.16 -21.30 -8.99
C PRO A 511 10.63 -20.91 -8.88
N LYS A 512 11.17 -20.19 -9.86
CA LYS A 512 12.53 -19.63 -9.86
C LYS A 512 12.73 -18.42 -8.96
N VAL A 513 11.64 -17.80 -8.47
CA VAL A 513 11.68 -16.60 -7.63
C VAL A 513 11.71 -16.99 -6.16
N HIS A 514 12.70 -16.50 -5.42
CA HIS A 514 12.88 -16.79 -3.99
C HIS A 514 13.02 -15.51 -3.19
N GLY A 515 12.73 -15.58 -1.88
CA GLY A 515 13.00 -14.50 -0.93
C GLY A 515 11.97 -13.36 -0.93
N PHE A 516 10.86 -13.49 -1.67
CA PHE A 516 9.77 -12.54 -1.58
C PHE A 516 9.03 -12.68 -0.23
N VAL A 517 8.85 -11.57 0.47
CA VAL A 517 8.04 -11.48 1.69
C VAL A 517 6.83 -10.63 1.39
N GLN A 518 5.64 -11.21 1.50
CA GLN A 518 4.41 -10.43 1.46
C GLN A 518 4.10 -9.88 2.83
N ALA A 519 4.50 -8.65 3.08
CA ALA A 519 4.15 -7.92 4.28
C ALA A 519 2.63 -7.69 4.38
N GLN A 520 2.13 -7.49 5.60
CA GLN A 520 0.76 -7.02 5.82
C GLN A 520 0.69 -5.50 5.50
N ASN A 521 0.92 -5.17 4.24
CA ASN A 521 0.95 -3.81 3.72
C ASN A 521 0.66 -3.81 2.21
N TRP A 522 0.20 -2.70 1.66
CA TRP A 522 0.04 -2.53 0.21
C TRP A 522 1.38 -2.51 -0.51
N PHE A 523 2.40 -1.94 0.12
CA PHE A 523 3.73 -1.85 -0.43
C PHE A 523 4.48 -3.18 -0.29
N GLN A 524 5.55 -3.33 -1.05
CA GLN A 524 6.37 -4.54 -1.07
C GLN A 524 7.84 -4.18 -1.20
N ASP A 525 8.69 -4.99 -0.61
CA ASP A 525 10.13 -4.91 -0.78
C ASP A 525 10.59 -5.97 -1.80
N LEU A 526 11.09 -5.53 -2.95
CA LEU A 526 11.59 -6.40 -3.99
C LEU A 526 13.09 -6.69 -3.84
N THR A 527 13.78 -6.01 -2.92
CA THR A 527 15.25 -6.10 -2.77
C THR A 527 15.75 -7.49 -2.33
N PRO A 528 15.03 -8.26 -1.48
CA PRO A 528 15.52 -9.57 -1.04
C PRO A 528 15.35 -10.69 -2.07
N ILE A 529 14.62 -10.44 -3.18
CA ILE A 529 14.32 -11.45 -4.18
C ILE A 529 15.59 -11.92 -4.89
N THR A 530 15.71 -13.22 -5.08
CA THR A 530 16.69 -13.87 -5.96
C THR A 530 15.98 -14.68 -7.03
N ILE A 531 16.65 -14.89 -8.17
CA ILE A 531 16.07 -15.62 -9.30
C ILE A 531 17.05 -16.70 -9.72
N ASP A 532 16.56 -17.93 -9.80
CA ASP A 532 17.34 -19.04 -10.36
C ASP A 532 17.56 -18.84 -11.86
N PRO A 533 18.71 -19.29 -12.38
CA PRO A 533 19.05 -19.20 -13.80
C PRO A 533 18.05 -19.83 -14.76
#